data_1f2cacddc7037b9c2176e8876b1e79c8
#
_entry.id   1f2cacddc7037b9c2176e8876b1e79c8
#
_cell.length_a   1.000
_cell.length_b   1.000
_cell.length_c   1.000
_cell.angle_alpha   90.00
_cell.angle_beta   90.00
_cell.angle_gamma   90.00
#
_symmetry.space_group_name_H-M   'P 1'
#
loop_
_entity.id
_entity.type
_entity.pdbx_description
1 polymer ?
#
loop_
_entity_poly.entity_id
_entity_poly.type
_entity_poly.pdbx_seq_one_letter_code
_entity_poly.pdbx_strand_id
1 'polypeptide(L)'
;MATTKETKKPAHVAMPAGRQAKPAAEKSARSRKAKIDGEVSHLRIRVRAYEHKILDASLRQIMDTAARYDAVIHGPVPLPTEIKKYTVNRSSFIDKNSREQFEMRVHKRLVDIINPNPKVIEALTNMSLPSGVNIDVKMM
;
A
#
# COMPACT_ATOMS: atom_id res chain seq x y z
N MET A 1 -14.98 -61.21 -37.50
CA MET A 1 -14.86 -62.13 -36.38
C MET A 1 -14.76 -61.26 -35.14
N ALA A 2 -15.88 -60.94 -34.47
CA ALA A 2 -16.39 -61.69 -33.33
C ALA A 2 -15.34 -61.64 -32.20
N THR A 3 -15.61 -61.17 -31.01
CA THR A 3 -16.67 -61.27 -29.99
C THR A 3 -16.39 -60.35 -28.86
N THR A 4 -17.29 -59.45 -28.43
CA THR A 4 -18.21 -59.57 -27.33
C THR A 4 -17.71 -60.19 -26.03
N LYS A 5 -17.79 -59.41 -24.92
CA LYS A 5 -18.39 -59.74 -23.59
C LYS A 5 -18.01 -58.63 -22.61
N GLU A 6 -18.92 -57.87 -22.18
CA GLU A 6 -20.01 -58.06 -21.21
C GLU A 6 -19.59 -57.97 -19.73
N THR A 7 -20.10 -56.90 -19.12
CA THR A 7 -20.72 -56.79 -17.79
C THR A 7 -20.03 -57.36 -16.57
N LYS A 8 -19.87 -56.49 -15.57
CA LYS A 8 -20.53 -56.68 -14.27
C LYS A 8 -20.29 -55.54 -13.28
N LYS A 9 -21.32 -54.79 -12.99
CA LYS A 9 -21.53 -54.17 -11.70
C LYS A 9 -22.06 -55.24 -10.75
N PRO A 10 -21.69 -55.31 -9.48
CA PRO A 10 -22.63 -54.94 -8.47
C PRO A 10 -22.02 -54.28 -7.20
N ALA A 11 -22.82 -53.51 -6.62
CA ALA A 11 -23.49 -53.48 -5.33
C ALA A 11 -22.79 -52.81 -4.17
N HIS A 12 -23.38 -51.74 -3.78
CA HIS A 12 -23.77 -51.31 -2.44
C HIS A 12 -23.25 -52.18 -1.29
N VAL A 13 -22.45 -51.57 -0.42
CA VAL A 13 -22.42 -51.90 1.02
C VAL A 13 -22.31 -50.60 1.84
N ALA A 14 -23.15 -50.59 2.83
CA ALA A 14 -23.50 -49.50 3.72
C ALA A 14 -22.37 -49.00 4.64
N MET A 15 -22.57 -47.78 5.13
CA MET A 15 -21.88 -47.09 6.24
C MET A 15 -21.75 -47.95 7.51
N PRO A 16 -20.82 -47.61 8.39
CA PRO A 16 -21.28 -47.03 9.64
C PRO A 16 -20.62 -45.73 10.04
N ALA A 17 -21.42 -44.94 10.72
CA ALA A 17 -21.10 -43.72 11.40
C ALA A 17 -19.98 -43.89 12.44
N GLY A 18 -18.91 -43.10 12.28
CA GLY A 18 -17.91 -42.88 13.32
C GLY A 18 -17.77 -41.40 13.58
N ARG A 19 -18.50 -40.91 14.56
CA ARG A 19 -18.25 -39.60 15.18
C ARG A 19 -16.81 -39.61 15.71
N GLN A 20 -15.93 -38.87 15.13
CA GLN A 20 -14.67 -38.51 15.77
C GLN A 20 -14.67 -37.02 16.05
N ALA A 21 -14.52 -36.73 17.34
CA ALA A 21 -14.45 -35.44 17.95
C ALA A 21 -13.29 -34.60 17.34
N LYS A 22 -13.59 -33.37 16.94
CA LYS A 22 -12.58 -32.35 16.62
C LYS A 22 -11.79 -32.00 17.88
N PRO A 23 -10.45 -32.00 17.84
CA PRO A 23 -9.69 -31.47 18.95
C PRO A 23 -9.88 -29.96 19.03
N ALA A 24 -10.28 -29.52 20.22
CA ALA A 24 -10.42 -28.11 20.62
C ALA A 24 -9.05 -27.46 20.86
N ALA A 25 -8.27 -27.25 19.81
CA ALA A 25 -6.92 -26.65 19.91
C ALA A 25 -6.70 -25.42 19.02
N GLU A 26 -7.75 -24.81 18.47
CA GLU A 26 -7.58 -23.67 17.57
C GLU A 26 -8.21 -22.36 18.07
N LYS A 27 -8.49 -22.24 19.36
CA LYS A 27 -9.04 -21.02 19.98
C LYS A 27 -8.07 -20.19 20.79
N SER A 28 -6.75 -20.48 20.82
CA SER A 28 -5.80 -19.72 21.65
C SER A 28 -4.85 -18.78 20.89
N ALA A 29 -4.93 -18.70 19.57
CA ALA A 29 -4.06 -17.83 18.78
C ALA A 29 -4.63 -16.45 18.44
N ARG A 30 -5.86 -16.11 18.89
CA ARG A 30 -6.52 -14.82 18.56
C ARG A 30 -6.48 -13.76 19.66
N SER A 31 -5.74 -13.96 20.74
CA SER A 31 -5.80 -13.07 21.91
C SER A 31 -4.43 -12.64 22.42
N ARG A 32 -3.55 -12.17 21.54
CA ARG A 32 -2.38 -11.40 21.95
C ARG A 32 -2.09 -10.25 20.97
N LYS A 33 -3.10 -9.45 20.62
CA LYS A 33 -2.85 -8.04 20.37
C LYS A 33 -2.64 -7.41 21.73
N ALA A 34 -1.40 -7.43 22.20
CA ALA A 34 -1.00 -6.65 23.33
C ALA A 34 -1.38 -5.19 23.02
N LYS A 35 -2.32 -4.65 23.76
CA LYS A 35 -2.49 -3.22 23.94
C LYS A 35 -1.18 -2.71 24.52
N ILE A 36 -0.34 -2.15 23.69
CA ILE A 36 0.72 -1.25 24.09
C ILE A 36 0.06 0.12 24.06
N ASP A 37 -0.72 0.42 25.11
CA ASP A 37 -1.22 1.77 25.42
C ASP A 37 -0.07 2.54 26.10
N GLY A 38 1.07 2.72 25.41
CA GLY A 38 1.98 3.81 25.63
C GLY A 38 1.68 4.81 24.50
N GLU A 39 1.69 6.10 24.75
CA GLU A 39 1.57 7.13 23.72
C GLU A 39 2.66 6.88 22.67
N VAL A 40 2.27 6.15 21.65
CA VAL A 40 3.16 5.82 20.53
C VAL A 40 3.16 7.04 19.64
N SER A 41 4.22 7.84 19.73
CA SER A 41 4.38 8.98 18.84
C SER A 41 4.55 8.48 17.40
N HIS A 42 3.72 9.01 16.49
CA HIS A 42 3.78 8.69 15.08
C HIS A 42 4.26 9.91 14.29
N LEU A 43 5.32 9.72 13.50
CA LEU A 43 5.76 10.72 12.54
C LEU A 43 5.18 10.37 11.18
N ARG A 44 4.21 11.16 10.73
CA ARG A 44 3.55 10.99 9.45
C ARG A 44 4.16 11.88 8.40
N ILE A 45 4.69 11.28 7.36
CA ILE A 45 5.35 11.95 6.24
C ILE A 45 4.49 11.80 5.00
N ARG A 46 4.05 12.91 4.40
CA ARG A 46 3.39 12.95 3.09
C ARG A 46 4.34 13.51 2.06
N VAL A 47 4.57 12.74 1.03
CA VAL A 47 5.40 13.15 -0.10
C VAL A 47 4.52 13.39 -1.31
N ARG A 48 4.72 14.53 -1.99
CA ARG A 48 3.97 14.91 -3.20
C ARG A 48 4.93 15.29 -4.30
N ALA A 49 4.65 14.85 -5.52
CA ALA A 49 5.39 15.27 -6.70
C ALA A 49 4.52 15.14 -7.96
N TYR A 50 4.92 15.84 -9.01
CA TYR A 50 4.27 15.73 -10.32
C TYR A 50 4.71 14.45 -11.06
N GLU A 51 5.95 14.01 -10.85
CA GLU A 51 6.50 12.82 -11.47
C GLU A 51 6.62 11.67 -10.46
N HIS A 52 6.04 10.52 -10.81
CA HIS A 52 6.04 9.35 -9.94
C HIS A 52 7.43 8.74 -9.74
N LYS A 53 8.31 8.81 -10.77
CA LYS A 53 9.67 8.23 -10.69
C LYS A 53 10.53 8.96 -9.65
N ILE A 54 10.50 10.29 -9.68
CA ILE A 54 11.23 11.13 -8.72
C ILE A 54 10.68 10.93 -7.31
N LEU A 55 9.36 10.85 -7.20
CA LEU A 55 8.68 10.60 -5.93
C LEU A 55 9.07 9.25 -5.32
N ASP A 56 9.08 8.18 -6.11
CA ASP A 56 9.43 6.84 -5.63
C ASP A 56 10.93 6.72 -5.28
N ALA A 57 11.81 7.43 -6.00
CA ALA A 57 13.24 7.53 -5.68
C ALA A 57 13.47 8.26 -4.34
N SER A 58 12.81 9.41 -4.14
CA SER A 58 12.86 10.17 -2.88
C SER A 58 12.34 9.36 -1.71
N LEU A 59 11.30 8.59 -1.94
CA LEU A 59 10.69 7.74 -0.92
C LEU A 59 11.64 6.62 -0.46
N ARG A 60 12.40 6.03 -1.39
CA ARG A 60 13.46 5.06 -1.04
C ARG A 60 14.53 5.69 -0.19
N GLN A 61 14.98 6.90 -0.53
CA GLN A 61 15.97 7.63 0.27
C GLN A 61 15.48 7.89 1.70
N ILE A 62 14.19 8.28 1.87
CA ILE A 62 13.58 8.47 3.18
C ILE A 62 13.56 7.17 3.97
N MET A 63 13.14 6.06 3.35
CA MET A 63 13.11 4.75 3.99
C MET A 63 14.50 4.26 4.38
N ASP A 64 15.48 4.40 3.49
CA ASP A 64 16.87 4.01 3.74
C ASP A 64 17.47 4.82 4.90
N THR A 65 17.18 6.12 4.94
CA THR A 65 17.63 6.99 6.04
C THR A 65 16.99 6.57 7.37
N ALA A 66 15.69 6.33 7.39
CA ALA A 66 15.01 5.90 8.62
C ALA A 66 15.46 4.50 9.07
N ALA A 67 15.73 3.59 8.14
CA ALA A 67 16.25 2.25 8.44
C ALA A 67 17.66 2.29 9.06
N ARG A 68 18.51 3.24 8.70
CA ARG A 68 19.86 3.42 9.29
C ARG A 68 19.84 3.77 10.79
N TYR A 69 18.72 4.31 11.27
CA TYR A 69 18.53 4.69 12.66
C TYR A 69 17.56 3.75 13.40
N ASP A 70 17.37 2.53 12.89
CA ASP A 70 16.54 1.46 13.49
C ASP A 70 15.09 1.90 13.75
N ALA A 71 14.55 2.82 12.94
CA ALA A 71 13.19 3.27 13.06
C ALA A 71 12.21 2.26 12.46
N VAL A 72 11.10 2.01 13.15
CA VAL A 72 10.03 1.14 12.65
C VAL A 72 9.20 1.93 11.63
N ILE A 73 9.26 1.50 10.37
CA ILE A 73 8.59 2.15 9.25
C ILE A 73 7.36 1.35 8.87
N HIS A 74 6.20 2.01 8.84
CA HIS A 74 5.03 1.50 8.15
C HIS A 74 5.08 1.96 6.70
N GLY A 75 5.24 1.01 5.81
CA GLY A 75 5.61 1.11 4.41
C GLY A 75 4.84 2.14 3.58
N PRO A 76 5.37 2.49 2.41
CA PRO A 76 4.81 3.54 1.57
C PRO A 76 3.39 3.18 1.11
N VAL A 77 2.42 3.94 1.59
CA VAL A 77 1.02 3.80 1.19
C VAL A 77 0.76 4.73 0.00
N PRO A 78 0.36 4.21 -1.16
CA PRO A 78 -0.03 5.04 -2.28
C PRO A 78 -1.36 5.72 -1.98
N LEU A 79 -1.40 7.04 -2.07
CA LEU A 79 -2.62 7.82 -1.98
C LEU A 79 -3.17 8.09 -3.39
N PRO A 80 -4.48 8.35 -3.51
CA PRO A 80 -5.08 8.69 -4.80
C PRO A 80 -4.37 9.86 -5.48
N THR A 81 -4.08 9.72 -6.77
CA THR A 81 -3.47 10.77 -7.58
C THR A 81 -4.51 11.86 -7.86
N GLU A 82 -4.17 13.09 -7.56
CA GLU A 82 -5.02 14.25 -7.87
C GLU A 82 -4.78 14.66 -9.31
N ILE A 83 -5.86 14.66 -10.11
CA ILE A 83 -5.80 15.02 -11.52
C ILE A 83 -6.61 16.28 -11.72
N LYS A 84 -5.94 17.36 -12.19
CA LYS A 84 -6.58 18.61 -12.59
C LYS A 84 -6.54 18.72 -14.11
N LYS A 85 -7.71 18.86 -14.72
CA LYS A 85 -7.87 18.99 -16.18
C LYS A 85 -8.23 20.42 -16.53
N TYR A 86 -7.56 20.95 -17.55
CA TYR A 86 -7.77 22.29 -18.06
C TYR A 86 -8.10 22.21 -19.55
N THR A 87 -9.19 22.85 -19.95
CA THR A 87 -9.60 22.94 -21.34
C THR A 87 -9.49 24.39 -21.78
N VAL A 88 -8.66 24.67 -22.79
CA VAL A 88 -8.39 26.01 -23.31
C VAL A 88 -8.77 26.05 -24.78
N ASN A 89 -9.28 27.18 -25.24
CA ASN A 89 -9.52 27.38 -26.68
C ASN A 89 -8.20 27.46 -27.43
N ARG A 90 -8.11 26.76 -28.56
CA ARG A 90 -6.87 26.65 -29.34
C ARG A 90 -6.53 27.93 -30.09
N SER A 91 -7.54 28.69 -30.46
CA SER A 91 -7.37 29.92 -31.26
C SER A 91 -8.27 31.02 -30.74
N SER A 92 -7.95 32.28 -31.04
CA SER A 92 -8.76 33.44 -30.74
C SER A 92 -10.06 33.51 -31.53
N PHE A 93 -10.21 32.70 -32.59
CA PHE A 93 -11.44 32.60 -33.35
C PHE A 93 -12.44 31.65 -32.70
N ILE A 94 -13.74 31.98 -32.86
CA ILE A 94 -14.86 31.29 -32.20
C ILE A 94 -15.12 29.95 -32.89
N ASP A 95 -14.22 29.00 -32.71
CA ASP A 95 -14.48 27.62 -33.04
C ASP A 95 -14.64 26.81 -31.75
N LYS A 96 -15.89 26.59 -31.34
CA LYS A 96 -16.27 25.94 -30.10
C LYS A 96 -15.67 24.53 -29.96
N ASN A 97 -15.41 23.85 -31.06
CA ASN A 97 -14.92 22.48 -31.07
C ASN A 97 -13.39 22.39 -31.04
N SER A 98 -12.68 23.50 -31.34
CA SER A 98 -11.22 23.56 -31.35
C SER A 98 -10.69 23.89 -29.93
N ARG A 99 -10.44 22.84 -29.15
CA ARG A 99 -9.97 22.99 -27.78
C ARG A 99 -8.70 22.16 -27.53
N GLU A 100 -7.78 22.72 -26.74
CA GLU A 100 -6.63 22.01 -26.20
C GLU A 100 -6.93 21.60 -24.78
N GLN A 101 -6.57 20.37 -24.44
CA GLN A 101 -6.77 19.84 -23.11
C GLN A 101 -5.41 19.58 -22.47
N PHE A 102 -5.22 20.16 -21.28
CA PHE A 102 -4.05 19.96 -20.46
C PHE A 102 -4.46 19.29 -19.16
N GLU A 103 -3.56 18.46 -18.63
CA GLU A 103 -3.76 17.84 -17.32
C GLU A 103 -2.53 18.01 -16.44
N MET A 104 -2.77 18.16 -15.17
CA MET A 104 -1.74 18.15 -14.13
C MET A 104 -2.04 17.02 -13.17
N ARG A 105 -1.09 16.10 -12.99
CA ARG A 105 -1.19 14.97 -12.07
C ARG A 105 -0.27 15.21 -10.89
N VAL A 106 -0.83 15.11 -9.67
CA VAL A 106 -0.08 15.16 -8.43
C VAL A 106 -0.12 13.80 -7.78
N HIS A 107 1.02 13.13 -7.77
CA HIS A 107 1.19 11.84 -7.10
C HIS A 107 1.47 12.08 -5.61
N LYS A 108 0.88 11.24 -4.76
CA LYS A 108 1.00 11.36 -3.29
C LYS A 108 1.37 10.02 -2.69
N ARG A 109 2.28 10.03 -1.72
CA ARG A 109 2.64 8.85 -0.91
C ARG A 109 2.63 9.21 0.56
N LEU A 110 2.33 8.23 1.38
CA LEU A 110 2.32 8.35 2.83
C LEU A 110 3.28 7.33 3.43
N VAL A 111 4.09 7.78 4.38
CA VAL A 111 4.96 6.93 5.20
C VAL A 111 4.74 7.30 6.65
N ASP A 112 4.51 6.32 7.50
CA ASP A 112 4.40 6.51 8.94
C ASP A 112 5.60 5.86 9.63
N ILE A 113 6.28 6.62 10.48
CA ILE A 113 7.38 6.16 11.33
C ILE A 113 6.88 6.10 12.76
N ILE A 114 7.01 4.93 13.39
CA ILE A 114 6.59 4.71 14.77
C ILE A 114 7.77 4.99 15.68
N ASN A 115 7.51 5.73 16.78
CA ASN A 115 8.50 6.08 17.81
C ASN A 115 9.78 6.68 17.19
N PRO A 116 9.68 7.83 16.50
CA PRO A 116 10.84 8.43 15.85
C PRO A 116 11.87 8.86 16.91
N ASN A 117 13.09 8.36 16.77
CA ASN A 117 14.22 8.85 17.54
C ASN A 117 14.53 10.30 17.09
N PRO A 118 14.92 11.24 17.99
CA PRO A 118 15.29 12.60 17.59
C PRO A 118 16.37 12.63 16.50
N LYS A 119 17.30 11.70 16.49
CA LYS A 119 18.29 11.54 15.42
C LYS A 119 17.68 11.28 14.03
N VAL A 120 16.56 10.55 13.98
CA VAL A 120 15.82 10.31 12.71
C VAL A 120 15.24 11.64 12.19
N ILE A 121 14.65 12.44 13.09
CA ILE A 121 14.05 13.73 12.71
C ILE A 121 15.12 14.68 12.18
N GLU A 122 16.26 14.78 12.84
CA GLU A 122 17.41 15.58 12.38
C GLU A 122 17.93 15.09 11.02
N ALA A 123 18.11 13.80 10.85
CA ALA A 123 18.57 13.19 9.61
C ALA A 123 17.61 13.44 8.44
N LEU A 124 16.31 13.35 8.68
CA LEU A 124 15.27 13.64 7.67
C LEU A 124 15.20 15.13 7.33
N THR A 125 15.44 16.01 8.30
CA THR A 125 15.47 17.46 8.07
C THR A 125 16.67 17.88 7.24
N ASN A 126 17.83 17.25 7.48
CA ASN A 126 19.08 17.54 6.78
C ASN A 126 19.23 16.82 5.44
N MET A 127 18.25 15.98 5.07
CA MET A 127 18.30 15.22 3.82
C MET A 127 18.02 16.14 2.63
N SER A 128 18.91 16.10 1.64
CA SER A 128 18.70 16.78 0.36
C SER A 128 17.77 15.93 -0.53
N LEU A 129 16.66 16.54 -0.95
CA LEU A 129 15.69 15.92 -1.85
C LEU A 129 15.83 16.52 -3.25
N PRO A 130 15.49 15.75 -4.28
CA PRO A 130 15.46 16.26 -5.64
C PRO A 130 14.41 17.36 -5.79
N SER A 131 14.68 18.30 -6.69
CA SER A 131 13.72 19.37 -7.01
C SER A 131 12.40 18.78 -7.55
N GLY A 132 11.28 19.40 -7.16
CA GLY A 132 9.95 18.96 -7.56
C GLY A 132 9.25 18.03 -6.59
N VAL A 133 9.88 17.68 -5.47
CA VAL A 133 9.27 16.91 -4.38
C VAL A 133 8.97 17.83 -3.20
N ASN A 134 7.71 17.81 -2.76
CA ASN A 134 7.24 18.50 -1.57
C ASN A 134 6.97 17.49 -0.46
N ILE A 135 7.46 17.77 0.74
CA ILE A 135 7.27 16.94 1.92
C ILE A 135 6.50 17.72 2.98
N ASP A 136 5.44 17.10 3.48
CA ASP A 136 4.70 17.54 4.66
C ASP A 136 4.96 16.54 5.79
N VAL A 137 5.50 17.01 6.90
CA VAL A 137 5.75 16.19 8.09
C VAL A 137 4.80 16.59 9.21
N LYS A 138 4.14 15.62 9.83
CA LYS A 138 3.27 15.83 10.99
C LYS A 138 3.59 14.82 12.07
N MET A 139 3.73 15.30 13.31
CA MET A 139 3.76 14.46 14.50
C MET A 139 2.33 14.24 15.01
N MET A 140 2.00 13.02 15.35
CA MET A 140 0.71 12.60 15.91
C MET A 140 0.95 11.81 17.19
#